data_04a1dec55713ebff0ad458486fbc35bc
#
_entry.id   04a1dec55713ebff0ad458486fbc35bc
#
_cell.length_a   1.000
_cell.length_b   1.000
_cell.length_c   1.000
_cell.angle_alpha   90.00
_cell.angle_beta   90.00
_cell.angle_gamma   90.00
#
_symmetry.space_group_name_H-M   'P 1'
#
loop_
_entity.id
_entity.type
_entity.pdbx_description
1 polymer ?
#
loop_
_entity_poly.entity_id
_entity_poly.type
_entity_poly.pdbx_seq_one_letter_code
_entity_poly.pdbx_strand_id
1 'polypeptide(L)'
;MLTKDQKKNYIAEMSAQFENSKAVMVTHYQGLTMTQLDELRAKMREHGIIFKITKNRITKLALEKTKCKDLSNLFTGPTAVAFGEDAIMSARILSKFAKDNENLKLIGGIMDEEVLDQAGVQNVASLPTLD
;
A
#
# COMPACT_ATOMS: atom_id res chain seq x y z
N MET A 1 14.89 2.47 17.04
CA MET A 1 14.06 3.64 17.34
C MET A 1 14.48 4.83 16.47
N LEU A 2 13.54 5.52 15.86
CA LEU A 2 13.87 6.66 14.99
C LEU A 2 14.23 7.90 15.79
N THR A 3 15.26 8.62 15.36
CA THR A 3 15.56 9.95 15.90
C THR A 3 14.49 10.95 15.45
N LYS A 4 14.47 12.13 16.05
CA LYS A 4 13.54 13.18 15.69
C LYS A 4 13.67 13.59 14.22
N ASP A 5 14.91 13.70 13.72
CA ASP A 5 15.17 14.04 12.33
C ASP A 5 14.77 12.93 11.37
N GLN A 6 15.01 11.67 11.76
CA GLN A 6 14.58 10.51 10.98
C GLN A 6 13.06 10.44 10.87
N LYS A 7 12.33 10.75 11.95
CA LYS A 7 10.87 10.83 11.93
C LYS A 7 10.37 11.89 10.99
N LYS A 8 10.98 13.08 11.02
CA LYS A 8 10.65 14.18 10.10
C LYS A 8 10.85 13.78 8.66
N ASN A 9 11.99 13.16 8.36
CA ASN A 9 12.31 12.71 7.00
C ASN A 9 11.34 11.63 6.54
N TYR A 10 11.00 10.68 7.41
CA TYR A 10 10.03 9.63 7.11
C TYR A 10 8.66 10.23 6.79
N ILE A 11 8.18 11.17 7.60
CA ILE A 11 6.89 11.81 7.38
C ILE A 11 6.87 12.56 6.06
N ALA A 12 7.93 13.32 5.75
CA ALA A 12 8.03 14.07 4.50
C ALA A 12 8.04 13.14 3.29
N GLU A 13 8.81 12.07 3.34
CA GLU A 13 8.89 11.08 2.26
C GLU A 13 7.55 10.36 2.05
N MET A 14 6.92 9.90 3.13
CA MET A 14 5.64 9.22 3.04
C MET A 14 4.53 10.15 2.57
N SER A 15 4.50 11.40 3.05
CA SER A 15 3.53 12.39 2.59
C SER A 15 3.64 12.62 1.10
N ALA A 16 4.87 12.74 0.58
CA ALA A 16 5.11 12.93 -0.85
C ALA A 16 4.63 11.70 -1.65
N GLN A 17 4.91 10.50 -1.17
CA GLN A 17 4.47 9.28 -1.84
C GLN A 17 2.94 9.18 -1.88
N PHE A 18 2.27 9.43 -0.76
CA PHE A 18 0.81 9.39 -0.70
C PHE A 18 0.18 10.44 -1.62
N GLU A 19 0.73 11.63 -1.67
CA GLU A 19 0.18 12.73 -2.47
C GLU A 19 0.42 12.54 -3.96
N ASN A 20 1.61 12.06 -4.33
CA ASN A 20 2.04 12.03 -5.73
C ASN A 20 1.71 10.72 -6.46
N SER A 21 1.37 9.65 -5.74
CA SER A 21 1.02 8.38 -6.35
C SER A 21 -0.41 8.39 -6.84
N LYS A 22 -0.66 7.90 -8.05
CA LYS A 22 -2.01 7.77 -8.59
C LYS A 22 -2.78 6.63 -7.93
N ALA A 23 -2.07 5.60 -7.53
CA ALA A 23 -2.65 4.42 -6.89
C ALA A 23 -1.90 4.11 -5.60
N VAL A 24 -2.64 3.97 -4.52
CA VAL A 24 -2.12 3.56 -3.22
C VAL A 24 -2.97 2.38 -2.75
N MET A 25 -2.33 1.24 -2.49
CA MET A 25 -3.04 0.05 -2.00
C MET A 25 -2.52 -0.29 -0.61
N VAL A 26 -3.43 -0.53 0.32
CA VAL A 26 -3.11 -0.84 1.72
C VAL A 26 -3.35 -2.31 1.98
N THR A 27 -2.35 -2.97 2.56
CA THR A 27 -2.43 -4.41 2.86
C THR A 27 -2.06 -4.69 4.31
N HIS A 28 -2.60 -5.79 4.84
CA HIS A 28 -2.14 -6.36 6.10
C HIS A 28 -1.39 -7.66 5.79
N TYR A 29 -0.22 -7.83 6.39
CA TYR A 29 0.65 -8.97 6.11
C TYR A 29 0.91 -9.86 7.33
N GLN A 30 0.02 -9.86 8.31
CA GLN A 30 0.18 -10.65 9.52
C GLN A 30 0.35 -12.14 9.19
N GLY A 31 1.47 -12.70 9.63
CA GLY A 31 1.78 -14.10 9.38
C GLY A 31 2.62 -14.39 8.14
N LEU A 32 2.93 -13.37 7.32
CA LEU A 32 3.84 -13.56 6.19
C LEU A 32 5.28 -13.63 6.67
N THR A 33 6.08 -14.50 6.05
CA THR A 33 7.51 -14.57 6.31
C THR A 33 8.24 -13.44 5.60
N MET A 34 9.46 -13.15 6.02
CA MET A 34 10.31 -12.17 5.35
C MET A 34 10.58 -12.56 3.91
N THR A 35 10.77 -13.86 3.65
CA THR A 35 10.98 -14.38 2.30
C THR A 35 9.77 -14.05 1.41
N GLN A 36 8.56 -14.29 1.91
CA GLN A 36 7.33 -14.00 1.17
C GLN A 36 7.17 -12.50 0.88
N LEU A 37 7.49 -11.66 1.86
CA LEU A 37 7.46 -10.20 1.68
C LEU A 37 8.47 -9.74 0.63
N ASP A 38 9.67 -10.31 0.64
CA ASP A 38 10.72 -9.97 -0.32
C ASP A 38 10.32 -10.38 -1.74
N GLU A 39 9.67 -11.54 -1.89
CA GLU A 39 9.15 -11.99 -3.18
C GLU A 39 8.09 -11.03 -3.72
N LEU A 40 7.17 -10.60 -2.86
CA LEU A 40 6.13 -9.65 -3.24
C LEU A 40 6.75 -8.30 -3.64
N ARG A 41 7.69 -7.82 -2.85
CA ARG A 41 8.39 -6.57 -3.13
C ARG A 41 9.09 -6.60 -4.48
N ALA A 42 9.74 -7.72 -4.80
CA ALA A 42 10.43 -7.90 -6.07
C ALA A 42 9.45 -7.88 -7.25
N LYS A 43 8.32 -8.57 -7.12
CA LYS A 43 7.27 -8.57 -8.15
C LYS A 43 6.72 -7.16 -8.38
N MET A 44 6.49 -6.42 -7.31
CA MET A 44 5.99 -5.04 -7.40
C MET A 44 7.00 -4.14 -8.09
N ARG A 45 8.27 -4.30 -7.75
CA ARG A 45 9.35 -3.50 -8.34
C ARG A 45 9.46 -3.71 -9.85
N GLU A 46 9.24 -4.92 -10.33
CA GLU A 46 9.25 -5.23 -11.78
C GLU A 46 8.24 -4.40 -12.55
N HIS A 47 7.17 -3.98 -11.90
CA HIS A 47 6.10 -3.18 -12.50
C HIS A 47 6.17 -1.70 -12.10
N GLY A 48 7.30 -1.26 -11.52
CA GLY A 48 7.48 0.12 -11.12
C GLY A 48 6.68 0.52 -9.89
N ILE A 49 6.25 -0.45 -9.10
CA ILE A 49 5.45 -0.22 -7.88
C ILE A 49 6.37 -0.31 -6.66
N ILE A 50 6.23 0.64 -5.76
CA ILE A 50 7.01 0.68 -4.51
C ILE A 50 6.17 0.07 -3.40
N PHE A 51 6.67 -0.99 -2.76
CA PHE A 51 6.00 -1.65 -1.67
C PHE A 51 6.78 -1.41 -0.38
N LYS A 52 6.15 -0.72 0.58
CA LYS A 52 6.81 -0.34 1.85
C LYS A 52 6.03 -0.85 3.05
N ILE A 53 6.77 -1.39 4.03
CA ILE A 53 6.24 -1.71 5.34
C ILE A 53 6.15 -0.39 6.11
N THR A 54 4.99 -0.12 6.70
CA THR A 54 4.74 1.18 7.33
C THR A 54 4.87 1.12 8.86
N LYS A 55 5.26 2.24 9.43
CA LYS A 55 5.24 2.48 10.88
C LYS A 55 3.96 3.23 11.17
N ASN A 56 2.92 2.51 11.58
CA ASN A 56 1.55 3.01 11.61
C ASN A 56 1.35 4.37 12.25
N ARG A 57 1.89 4.57 13.46
CA ARG A 57 1.71 5.82 14.19
C ARG A 57 2.25 7.03 13.42
N ILE A 58 3.45 6.89 12.87
CA ILE A 58 4.12 7.97 12.12
C ILE A 58 3.45 8.13 10.76
N THR A 59 3.07 7.03 10.13
CA THR A 59 2.41 7.04 8.83
C THR A 59 1.07 7.76 8.90
N LYS A 60 0.31 7.59 9.99
CA LYS A 60 -0.94 8.32 10.18
C LYS A 60 -0.72 9.83 10.19
N LEU A 61 0.38 10.29 10.78
CA LEU A 61 0.74 11.72 10.76
C LEU A 61 1.03 12.19 9.33
N ALA A 62 1.68 11.35 8.53
CA ALA A 62 1.96 11.69 7.13
C ALA A 62 0.68 11.75 6.31
N LEU A 63 -0.30 10.90 6.60
CA LEU A 63 -1.58 10.86 5.87
C LEU A 63 -2.45 12.08 6.08
N GLU A 64 -2.42 12.68 7.27
CA GLU A 64 -3.32 13.78 7.64
C GLU A 64 -3.30 14.96 6.67
N LYS A 65 -2.17 15.21 6.02
CA LYS A 65 -1.99 16.35 5.12
C LYS A 65 -2.12 15.96 3.65
N THR A 66 -2.57 14.74 3.35
CA THR A 66 -2.64 14.25 1.98
C THR A 66 -4.06 13.85 1.59
N LYS A 67 -4.25 13.58 0.30
CA LYS A 67 -5.52 13.05 -0.21
C LYS A 67 -5.87 11.68 0.34
N CYS A 68 -4.90 11.01 0.96
CA CYS A 68 -5.06 9.66 1.50
C CYS A 68 -5.48 9.63 2.98
N LYS A 69 -5.82 10.75 3.57
CA LYS A 69 -6.17 10.84 5.00
C LYS A 69 -7.27 9.85 5.43
N ASP A 70 -8.19 9.55 4.54
CA ASP A 70 -9.31 8.65 4.82
C ASP A 70 -8.87 7.19 4.95
N LEU A 71 -7.61 6.88 4.58
CA LEU A 71 -7.06 5.55 4.73
C LEU A 71 -6.48 5.29 6.13
N SER A 72 -6.42 6.30 6.98
CA SER A 72 -5.74 6.19 8.29
C SER A 72 -6.29 5.06 9.17
N ASN A 73 -7.59 4.76 9.08
CA ASN A 73 -8.22 3.70 9.85
C ASN A 73 -7.71 2.30 9.49
N LEU A 74 -7.08 2.15 8.33
CA LEU A 74 -6.55 0.88 7.86
C LEU A 74 -5.17 0.56 8.44
N PHE A 75 -4.51 1.54 9.04
CA PHE A 75 -3.15 1.41 9.57
C PHE A 75 -3.16 0.88 10.99
N THR A 76 -3.59 -0.38 11.15
CA THR A 76 -3.60 -1.11 12.40
C THR A 76 -2.88 -2.44 12.20
N GLY A 77 -2.07 -2.85 13.19
CA GLY A 77 -1.30 -4.08 13.07
C GLY A 77 -0.24 -4.03 11.97
N PRO A 78 0.25 -5.19 11.50
CA PRO A 78 1.27 -5.23 10.44
C PRO A 78 0.71 -4.75 9.11
N THR A 79 1.09 -3.54 8.69
CA THR A 79 0.57 -2.87 7.49
C THR A 79 1.69 -2.57 6.51
N ALA A 80 1.42 -2.78 5.22
CA ALA A 80 2.32 -2.42 4.13
C ALA A 80 1.52 -1.73 3.03
N VAL A 81 2.15 -0.78 2.35
CA VAL A 81 1.50 0.05 1.34
C VAL A 81 2.22 -0.09 0.02
N ALA A 82 1.45 -0.21 -1.07
CA ALA A 82 1.96 -0.20 -2.43
C ALA A 82 1.64 1.14 -3.09
N PHE A 83 2.68 1.81 -3.59
CA PHE A 83 2.55 3.08 -4.30
C PHE A 83 2.87 2.86 -5.77
N GLY A 84 1.97 3.25 -6.66
CA GLY A 84 2.18 3.09 -8.10
C GLY A 84 1.33 4.03 -8.93
N GLU A 85 1.52 3.95 -10.23
CA GLU A 85 0.76 4.75 -11.20
C GLU A 85 -0.44 3.97 -11.73
N ASP A 86 -0.36 2.62 -11.73
CA ASP A 86 -1.41 1.75 -12.27
C ASP A 86 -2.09 0.99 -11.14
N ALA A 87 -3.30 1.46 -10.79
CA ALA A 87 -4.09 0.87 -9.72
C ALA A 87 -4.51 -0.57 -10.04
N ILE A 88 -4.87 -0.84 -11.29
CA ILE A 88 -5.32 -2.15 -11.73
C ILE A 88 -4.19 -3.17 -11.59
N MET A 89 -3.01 -2.83 -12.05
CA MET A 89 -1.84 -3.70 -11.94
C MET A 89 -1.47 -3.95 -10.48
N SER A 90 -1.44 -2.90 -9.66
CA SER A 90 -1.12 -2.99 -8.23
C SER A 90 -2.10 -3.93 -7.51
N ALA A 91 -3.39 -3.71 -7.70
CA ALA A 91 -4.42 -4.52 -7.07
C ALA A 91 -4.37 -5.97 -7.55
N ARG A 92 -4.08 -6.18 -8.82
CA ARG A 92 -4.00 -7.51 -9.43
C ARG A 92 -2.85 -8.33 -8.87
N ILE A 93 -1.67 -7.73 -8.78
CA ILE A 93 -0.48 -8.39 -8.21
C ILE A 93 -0.75 -8.78 -6.76
N LEU A 94 -1.29 -7.85 -5.97
CA LEU A 94 -1.59 -8.09 -4.56
C LEU A 94 -2.66 -9.16 -4.38
N SER A 95 -3.71 -9.12 -5.19
CA SER A 95 -4.80 -10.08 -5.12
C SER A 95 -4.33 -11.49 -5.49
N LYS A 96 -3.51 -11.60 -6.53
CA LYS A 96 -2.95 -12.88 -6.95
C LYS A 96 -2.03 -13.46 -5.87
N PHE A 97 -1.18 -12.63 -5.28
CA PHE A 97 -0.30 -13.05 -4.21
C PHE A 97 -1.11 -13.50 -2.97
N ALA A 98 -2.20 -12.79 -2.67
CA ALA A 98 -3.06 -13.12 -1.55
C ALA A 98 -3.77 -14.47 -1.71
N LYS A 99 -4.07 -14.88 -2.95
CA LYS A 99 -4.64 -16.19 -3.21
C LYS A 99 -3.68 -17.32 -2.87
N ASP A 100 -2.39 -17.10 -3.13
CA ASP A 100 -1.35 -18.09 -2.85
C ASP A 100 -0.83 -18.01 -1.40
N ASN A 101 -1.07 -16.88 -0.74
CA ASN A 101 -0.57 -16.59 0.61
C ASN A 101 -1.69 -15.95 1.44
N GLU A 102 -2.48 -16.78 2.10
CA GLU A 102 -3.68 -16.36 2.85
C GLU A 102 -3.42 -15.29 3.91
N ASN A 103 -2.16 -15.15 4.35
CA ASN A 103 -1.78 -14.17 5.36
C ASN A 103 -1.67 -12.75 4.82
N LEU A 104 -1.71 -12.57 3.50
CA LEU A 104 -1.75 -11.24 2.91
C LEU A 104 -3.21 -10.87 2.61
N LYS A 105 -3.64 -9.71 3.11
CA LYS A 105 -4.99 -9.21 2.87
C LYS A 105 -4.93 -7.81 2.29
N LEU A 106 -5.58 -7.62 1.15
CA LEU A 106 -5.74 -6.31 0.51
C LEU A 106 -6.99 -5.67 1.10
N ILE A 107 -6.81 -4.62 1.92
CA ILE A 107 -7.88 -4.10 2.77
C ILE A 107 -8.48 -2.78 2.31
N GLY A 108 -7.81 -2.08 1.40
CA GLY A 108 -8.32 -0.82 0.89
C GLY A 108 -7.26 -0.10 0.08
N GLY A 109 -7.60 1.08 -0.38
CA GLY A 109 -6.67 1.88 -1.17
C GLY A 109 -7.31 3.13 -1.72
N ILE A 110 -6.56 3.79 -2.60
CA ILE A 110 -7.04 4.97 -3.30
C ILE A 110 -6.63 4.85 -4.77
N MET A 111 -7.54 5.22 -5.66
CA MET A 111 -7.32 5.22 -7.10
C MET A 111 -7.85 6.54 -7.64
N ASP A 112 -6.97 7.36 -8.21
CA ASP A 112 -7.33 8.66 -8.79
C ASP A 112 -8.21 9.51 -7.84
N GLU A 113 -7.78 9.60 -6.58
CA GLU A 113 -8.46 10.35 -5.51
C GLU A 113 -9.74 9.71 -4.97
N GLU A 114 -10.14 8.56 -5.50
CA GLU A 114 -11.29 7.82 -5.01
C GLU A 114 -10.85 6.78 -3.98
N VAL A 115 -11.40 6.84 -2.78
CA VAL A 115 -11.11 5.89 -1.70
C VAL A 115 -11.84 4.58 -1.97
N LEU A 116 -11.10 3.47 -1.89
CA LEU A 116 -11.63 2.13 -2.11
C LEU A 116 -11.59 1.34 -0.81
N ASP A 117 -12.69 0.66 -0.50
CA ASP A 117 -12.73 -0.31 0.59
C ASP A 117 -12.24 -1.68 0.08
N GLN A 118 -12.33 -2.72 0.91
CA GLN A 118 -11.88 -4.04 0.54
C GLN A 118 -12.60 -4.57 -0.71
N ALA A 119 -13.89 -4.38 -0.80
CA ALA A 119 -14.66 -4.80 -1.97
C ALA A 119 -14.26 -4.00 -3.21
N GLY A 120 -14.04 -2.70 -3.04
CA GLY A 120 -13.62 -1.81 -4.12
C GLY A 120 -12.29 -2.21 -4.74
N VAL A 121 -11.27 -2.50 -3.90
CA VAL A 121 -9.96 -2.91 -4.42
C VAL A 121 -10.02 -4.28 -5.09
N GLN A 122 -10.88 -5.18 -4.62
CA GLN A 122 -11.08 -6.48 -5.27
C GLN A 122 -11.73 -6.32 -6.65
N ASN A 123 -12.66 -5.40 -6.78
CA ASN A 123 -13.29 -5.08 -8.07
C ASN A 123 -12.26 -4.53 -9.05
N VAL A 124 -11.38 -3.64 -8.59
CA VAL A 124 -10.31 -3.10 -9.42
C VAL A 124 -9.37 -4.22 -9.89
N ALA A 125 -9.05 -5.17 -9.01
CA ALA A 125 -8.20 -6.30 -9.35
C ALA A 125 -8.80 -7.20 -10.43
N SER A 126 -10.11 -7.24 -10.55
CA SER A 126 -10.81 -8.06 -11.55
C SER A 126 -10.96 -7.38 -12.91
N LEU A 127 -10.63 -6.08 -13.01
CA LEU A 127 -10.72 -5.35 -14.27
C LEU A 127 -9.64 -5.80 -15.24
N PRO A 128 -9.92 -5.80 -16.56
CA PRO A 128 -8.88 -6.13 -17.54
C PRO A 128 -7.82 -5.04 -17.57
N THR A 129 -6.55 -5.45 -17.66
CA THR A 129 -5.45 -4.50 -17.82
C THR A 129 -5.38 -4.03 -19.27
N LEU A 130 -4.98 -2.77 -19.45
CA LEU A 130 -4.66 -2.25 -20.76
C LEU A 130 -3.23 -2.65 -21.09
N ASP A 131 -3.07 -3.42 -22.12
CA ASP A 131 -1.74 -3.79 -22.60
C ASP A 131 -1.18 -2.72 -23.52
#